data_b872d19e2547a12ff6ceada5644714cb
#
_entry.id   b872d19e2547a12ff6ceada5644714cb
#
_cell.length_a   1.000
_cell.length_b   1.000
_cell.length_c   1.000
_cell.angle_alpha   90.00
_cell.angle_beta   90.00
_cell.angle_gamma   90.00
#
_symmetry.space_group_name_H-M   'P 1'
#
loop_
_entity.id
_entity.type
_entity.pdbx_description
1 polymer ?
#
loop_
_entity_poly.entity_id
_entity_poly.type
_entity_poly.pdbx_seq_one_letter_code
_entity_poly.pdbx_strand_id
1 'polypeptide(L)'
;MARNISFTIKYWKQNGPQDQGHFDTHEMKNIPDDTSFLEMLDILNEELIEAGDEPFVFDHDCREGICGMCSLYINGTPHGKTERGATTCQLYMRRFNDGDVITVEPWRSAGFPVIKDCMVDRTAFDKIIQAGGYTTIRTGQAQDANAILIPKDTADEAMDCATCIGCGACVAACKNGSAMLFVSSKVSQLALLPQGRPEAAKRAKAMVAKMDEVGFGNCTNTRACEAVCPKNEKIANIARLNREFIKAKFAD
;
A
#
# COMPACT_ATOMS: atom_id res chain seq x y z
N MET A 1 -23.55 23.43 -6.43
CA MET A 1 -22.69 23.75 -7.58
C MET A 1 -21.27 23.43 -7.15
N ALA A 2 -20.48 22.74 -7.99
CA ALA A 2 -19.07 22.51 -7.73
C ALA A 2 -18.34 23.87 -7.59
N ARG A 3 -17.46 23.97 -6.63
CA ARG A 3 -16.61 25.14 -6.40
C ARG A 3 -15.30 24.92 -7.17
N ASN A 4 -14.84 25.90 -7.91
CA ASN A 4 -13.50 25.86 -8.50
C ASN A 4 -12.48 26.38 -7.48
N ILE A 5 -11.34 25.73 -7.43
CA ILE A 5 -10.20 26.11 -6.58
C ILE A 5 -8.95 26.29 -7.44
N SER A 6 -8.09 27.19 -7.02
CA SER A 6 -6.75 27.42 -7.59
C SER A 6 -5.72 27.23 -6.47
N PHE A 7 -4.61 26.57 -6.76
CA PHE A 7 -3.62 26.19 -5.75
C PHE A 7 -2.27 25.95 -6.40
N THR A 8 -1.24 25.89 -5.59
CA THR A 8 0.12 25.55 -6.04
C THR A 8 0.38 24.08 -5.76
N ILE A 9 0.76 23.29 -6.77
CA ILE A 9 1.26 21.94 -6.59
C ILE A 9 2.78 21.91 -6.63
N LYS A 10 3.40 21.22 -5.65
CA LYS A 10 4.83 20.88 -5.62
C LYS A 10 4.95 19.38 -5.80
N TYR A 11 5.50 18.94 -6.90
CA TYR A 11 5.62 17.53 -7.23
C TYR A 11 7.08 17.12 -7.39
N TRP A 12 7.38 15.90 -6.95
CA TRP A 12 8.74 15.39 -6.92
C TRP A 12 9.17 14.87 -8.29
N LYS A 13 10.29 15.36 -8.79
CA LYS A 13 10.95 14.91 -10.02
C LYS A 13 12.23 14.17 -9.67
N GLN A 14 12.40 12.96 -10.23
CA GLN A 14 13.57 12.12 -10.00
C GLN A 14 13.75 11.10 -11.12
N ASN A 15 14.97 10.95 -11.65
CA ASN A 15 15.29 10.01 -12.73
C ASN A 15 15.99 8.75 -12.22
N GLY A 16 15.34 8.02 -11.32
CA GLY A 16 15.84 6.76 -10.79
C GLY A 16 16.47 6.85 -9.40
N PRO A 17 16.90 5.72 -8.84
CA PRO A 17 17.30 5.60 -7.43
C PRO A 17 18.61 6.32 -7.09
N GLN A 18 19.44 6.65 -8.07
CA GLN A 18 20.73 7.35 -7.90
C GLN A 18 20.61 8.88 -8.02
N ASP A 19 19.48 9.35 -8.52
CA ASP A 19 19.20 10.78 -8.61
C ASP A 19 18.77 11.33 -7.25
N GLN A 20 19.24 12.52 -6.89
CA GLN A 20 18.84 13.20 -5.65
C GLN A 20 17.39 13.68 -5.71
N GLY A 21 16.88 13.92 -6.92
CA GLY A 21 15.57 14.49 -7.15
C GLY A 21 15.42 15.93 -6.65
N HIS A 22 14.32 16.55 -7.02
CA HIS A 22 13.96 17.91 -6.61
C HIS A 22 12.44 18.11 -6.69
N PHE A 23 11.96 19.21 -6.14
CA PHE A 23 10.56 19.61 -6.33
C PHE A 23 10.45 20.60 -7.49
N ASP A 24 9.55 20.29 -8.42
CA ASP A 24 9.00 21.25 -9.34
C ASP A 24 7.71 21.85 -8.79
N THR A 25 7.32 22.99 -9.33
CA THR A 25 6.15 23.74 -8.85
C THR A 25 5.31 24.19 -10.03
N HIS A 26 4.00 23.99 -9.96
CA HIS A 26 3.04 24.43 -10.97
C HIS A 26 1.83 25.10 -10.31
N GLU A 27 1.23 26.10 -10.97
CA GLU A 27 0.01 26.76 -10.50
C GLU A 27 -1.19 26.18 -11.22
N MET A 28 -2.00 25.41 -10.50
CA MET A 28 -3.27 24.87 -10.98
C MET A 28 -4.37 25.92 -10.84
N LYS A 29 -5.16 26.14 -11.89
CA LYS A 29 -6.20 27.19 -11.92
C LYS A 29 -7.57 26.62 -12.25
N ASN A 30 -8.57 27.08 -11.52
CA ASN A 30 -10.00 26.74 -11.79
C ASN A 30 -10.32 25.24 -11.80
N ILE A 31 -9.65 24.42 -10.95
CA ILE A 31 -9.92 23.00 -10.84
C ILE A 31 -11.25 22.81 -10.09
N PRO A 32 -12.24 22.09 -10.67
CA PRO A 32 -13.46 21.76 -9.96
C PRO A 32 -13.20 20.91 -8.71
N ASP A 33 -13.87 21.21 -7.61
CA ASP A 33 -13.61 20.54 -6.32
C ASP A 33 -14.20 19.11 -6.25
N ASP A 34 -14.99 18.70 -7.20
CA ASP A 34 -15.47 17.33 -7.40
C ASP A 34 -14.53 16.46 -8.26
N THR A 35 -13.46 17.05 -8.82
CA THR A 35 -12.39 16.32 -9.52
C THR A 35 -11.64 15.42 -8.54
N SER A 36 -11.31 14.19 -8.95
CA SER A 36 -10.43 13.32 -8.17
C SER A 36 -8.97 13.81 -8.19
N PHE A 37 -8.17 13.42 -7.19
CA PHE A 37 -6.77 13.82 -7.14
C PHE A 37 -5.96 13.31 -8.34
N LEU A 38 -6.26 12.10 -8.83
CA LEU A 38 -5.58 11.56 -10.01
C LEU A 38 -5.98 12.29 -11.30
N GLU A 39 -7.24 12.65 -11.43
CA GLU A 39 -7.73 13.46 -12.55
C GLU A 39 -7.07 14.86 -12.58
N MET A 40 -6.88 15.46 -11.40
CA MET A 40 -6.12 16.71 -11.27
C MET A 40 -4.67 16.53 -11.72
N LEU A 41 -4.02 15.39 -11.42
CA LEU A 41 -2.68 15.09 -11.92
C LEU A 41 -2.66 14.83 -13.44
N ASP A 42 -3.74 14.28 -14.01
CA ASP A 42 -3.87 14.18 -15.47
C ASP A 42 -3.94 15.57 -16.11
N ILE A 43 -4.71 16.51 -15.54
CA ILE A 43 -4.79 17.91 -15.99
C ILE A 43 -3.40 18.58 -15.89
N LEU A 44 -2.68 18.38 -14.78
CA LEU A 44 -1.30 18.86 -14.65
C LEU A 44 -0.42 18.36 -15.80
N ASN A 45 -0.51 17.08 -16.13
CA ASN A 45 0.28 16.50 -17.23
C ASN A 45 -0.11 17.05 -18.60
N GLU A 46 -1.39 17.33 -18.84
CA GLU A 46 -1.83 18.00 -20.06
C GLU A 46 -1.22 19.39 -20.17
N GLU A 47 -1.29 20.20 -19.10
CA GLU A 47 -0.69 21.55 -19.07
C GLU A 47 0.84 21.53 -19.26
N LEU A 48 1.55 20.56 -18.66
CA LEU A 48 3.00 20.39 -18.86
C LEU A 48 3.34 20.04 -20.31
N ILE A 49 2.62 19.09 -20.91
CA ILE A 49 2.83 18.68 -22.31
C ILE A 49 2.56 19.85 -23.27
N GLU A 50 1.51 20.61 -23.04
CA GLU A 50 1.19 21.82 -23.86
C GLU A 50 2.28 22.90 -23.74
N ALA A 51 2.92 23.02 -22.57
CA ALA A 51 4.06 23.91 -22.36
C ALA A 51 5.37 23.39 -22.97
N GLY A 52 5.41 22.13 -23.42
CA GLY A 52 6.61 21.46 -23.94
C GLY A 52 7.52 20.90 -22.84
N ASP A 53 7.01 20.79 -21.63
CA ASP A 53 7.69 20.22 -20.47
C ASP A 53 7.48 18.72 -20.36
N GLU A 54 8.36 18.04 -19.61
CA GLU A 54 8.26 16.60 -19.37
C GLU A 54 7.14 16.31 -18.36
N PRO A 55 6.18 15.40 -18.71
CA PRO A 55 5.08 15.07 -17.80
C PRO A 55 5.58 14.44 -16.50
N PHE A 56 4.81 14.64 -15.43
CA PHE A 56 5.02 14.04 -14.12
C PHE A 56 4.60 12.57 -14.12
N VAL A 57 5.50 11.68 -13.71
CA VAL A 57 5.28 10.23 -13.73
C VAL A 57 4.78 9.75 -12.37
N PHE A 58 3.63 9.08 -12.37
CA PHE A 58 3.03 8.46 -11.20
C PHE A 58 2.26 7.20 -11.57
N ASP A 59 2.14 6.26 -10.63
CA ASP A 59 1.37 5.03 -10.84
C ASP A 59 -0.13 5.25 -10.62
N HIS A 60 -0.92 4.73 -11.54
CA HIS A 60 -2.37 4.64 -11.43
C HIS A 60 -2.86 3.46 -12.28
N ASP A 61 -4.01 2.87 -11.88
CA ASP A 61 -4.59 1.77 -12.65
C ASP A 61 -6.12 1.76 -12.49
N CYS A 62 -6.67 1.06 -11.48
CA CYS A 62 -8.12 0.85 -11.36
C CYS A 62 -8.94 2.12 -11.15
N ARG A 63 -8.41 3.15 -10.49
CA ARG A 63 -9.10 4.38 -10.03
C ARG A 63 -10.33 4.14 -9.13
N GLU A 64 -10.48 2.92 -8.59
CA GLU A 64 -11.62 2.47 -7.78
C GLU A 64 -11.22 2.03 -6.36
N GLY A 65 -9.97 2.28 -5.93
CA GLY A 65 -9.51 1.97 -4.58
C GLY A 65 -9.25 0.49 -4.30
N ILE A 66 -8.98 -0.33 -5.33
CA ILE A 66 -8.85 -1.79 -5.20
C ILE A 66 -7.49 -2.36 -5.63
N CYS A 67 -6.72 -1.67 -6.50
CA CYS A 67 -5.47 -2.23 -7.02
C CYS A 67 -4.23 -1.88 -6.19
N GLY A 68 -4.26 -0.81 -5.37
CA GLY A 68 -3.13 -0.37 -4.56
C GLY A 68 -2.02 0.35 -5.32
N MET A 69 -2.19 0.68 -6.61
CA MET A 69 -1.12 1.29 -7.42
C MET A 69 -0.94 2.79 -7.21
N CYS A 70 -1.99 3.55 -6.93
CA CYS A 70 -1.96 5.01 -6.75
C CYS A 70 -1.27 5.44 -5.43
N SER A 71 0.00 5.12 -5.28
CA SER A 71 0.78 5.21 -4.04
C SER A 71 1.55 6.53 -3.98
N LEU A 72 0.90 7.57 -3.47
CA LEU A 72 1.46 8.91 -3.34
C LEU A 72 1.49 9.38 -1.89
N TYR A 73 2.54 10.10 -1.55
CA TYR A 73 2.66 10.86 -0.31
C TYR A 73 2.17 12.29 -0.59
N ILE A 74 1.05 12.67 0.02
CA ILE A 74 0.42 13.96 -0.23
C ILE A 74 0.41 14.76 1.07
N ASN A 75 1.03 15.92 1.07
CA ASN A 75 1.19 16.77 2.25
C ASN A 75 1.69 15.99 3.48
N GLY A 76 2.71 15.15 3.28
CA GLY A 76 3.32 14.36 4.35
C GLY A 76 2.45 13.20 4.89
N THR A 77 1.39 12.80 4.17
CA THR A 77 0.51 11.69 4.57
C THR A 77 0.37 10.69 3.41
N PRO A 78 0.58 9.38 3.65
CA PRO A 78 0.30 8.36 2.65
C PRO A 78 -1.16 8.44 2.18
N HIS A 79 -1.38 8.46 0.86
CA HIS A 79 -2.67 8.66 0.21
C HIS A 79 -3.35 10.03 0.48
N GLY A 80 -2.67 10.96 1.17
CA GLY A 80 -3.25 12.24 1.57
C GLY A 80 -4.21 12.14 2.75
N LYS A 81 -4.80 13.26 3.14
CA LYS A 81 -5.84 13.33 4.19
C LYS A 81 -7.20 12.91 3.63
N THR A 82 -7.33 11.64 3.32
CA THR A 82 -8.61 11.04 2.92
C THR A 82 -9.48 10.73 4.12
N GLU A 83 -10.70 10.29 3.88
CA GLU A 83 -11.47 9.56 4.89
C GLU A 83 -10.74 8.26 5.24
N ARG A 84 -10.91 7.80 6.48
CA ARG A 84 -10.29 6.53 6.90
C ARG A 84 -10.71 5.40 5.95
N GLY A 85 -9.73 4.66 5.47
CA GLY A 85 -9.98 3.54 4.58
C GLY A 85 -10.06 3.92 3.09
N ALA A 86 -9.50 5.06 2.68
CA ALA A 86 -9.45 5.47 1.27
C ALA A 86 -8.02 5.51 0.71
N THR A 87 -7.92 5.32 -0.60
CA THR A 87 -6.68 5.44 -1.39
C THR A 87 -6.61 6.79 -2.10
N THR A 88 -5.46 7.14 -2.67
CA THR A 88 -5.28 8.41 -3.41
C THR A 88 -6.30 8.62 -4.52
N CYS A 89 -6.68 7.57 -5.24
CA CYS A 89 -7.69 7.69 -6.31
C CYS A 89 -9.11 7.99 -5.78
N GLN A 90 -9.33 7.89 -4.47
CA GLN A 90 -10.58 8.25 -3.80
C GLN A 90 -10.45 9.58 -3.03
N LEU A 91 -9.31 10.27 -3.15
CA LEU A 91 -9.13 11.63 -2.67
C LEU A 91 -9.68 12.60 -3.72
N TYR A 92 -10.49 13.55 -3.27
CA TYR A 92 -11.10 14.56 -4.14
C TYR A 92 -10.61 15.96 -3.79
N MET A 93 -10.59 16.86 -4.79
CA MET A 93 -10.09 18.23 -4.63
C MET A 93 -10.90 19.07 -3.65
N ARG A 94 -12.15 18.70 -3.33
CA ARG A 94 -12.94 19.32 -2.25
C ARG A 94 -12.31 19.22 -0.84
N ARG A 95 -11.27 18.40 -0.66
CA ARG A 95 -10.50 18.29 0.59
C ARG A 95 -9.42 19.37 0.73
N PHE A 96 -9.23 20.15 -0.30
CA PHE A 96 -8.27 21.25 -0.34
C PHE A 96 -9.00 22.59 -0.45
N ASN A 97 -8.28 23.67 -0.14
CA ASN A 97 -8.82 25.02 -0.20
C ASN A 97 -8.15 25.81 -1.33
N ASP A 98 -8.84 26.87 -1.75
CA ASP A 98 -8.27 27.85 -2.65
C ASP A 98 -7.02 28.49 -2.04
N GLY A 99 -5.94 28.58 -2.81
CA GLY A 99 -4.64 29.09 -2.36
C GLY A 99 -3.75 28.09 -1.61
N ASP A 100 -4.18 26.83 -1.40
CA ASP A 100 -3.35 25.81 -0.75
C ASP A 100 -2.05 25.53 -1.52
N VAL A 101 -1.03 25.06 -0.81
CA VAL A 101 0.17 24.46 -1.38
C VAL A 101 0.11 22.96 -1.14
N ILE A 102 0.05 22.18 -2.21
CA ILE A 102 -0.05 20.72 -2.16
C ILE A 102 1.29 20.11 -2.55
N THR A 103 1.87 19.27 -1.68
CA THR A 103 3.10 18.54 -1.98
C THR A 103 2.79 17.09 -2.36
N VAL A 104 3.45 16.57 -3.41
CA VAL A 104 3.33 15.20 -3.89
C VAL A 104 4.71 14.56 -3.97
N GLU A 105 4.88 13.42 -3.30
CA GLU A 105 6.15 12.71 -3.17
C GLU A 105 5.96 11.20 -3.35
N PRO A 106 7.03 10.46 -3.76
CA PRO A 106 7.00 9.00 -3.81
C PRO A 106 7.03 8.37 -2.42
N TRP A 107 6.75 7.07 -2.33
CA TRP A 107 7.12 6.28 -1.16
C TRP A 107 8.64 6.31 -0.94
N ARG A 108 9.07 6.77 0.22
CA ARG A 108 10.50 6.83 0.59
C ARG A 108 10.87 5.65 1.49
N SER A 109 11.24 4.54 0.88
CA SER A 109 11.67 3.34 1.58
C SER A 109 12.72 2.59 0.75
N ALA A 110 13.72 1.98 1.39
CA ALA A 110 14.71 1.14 0.71
C ALA A 110 14.05 -0.04 -0.05
N GLY A 111 12.91 -0.54 0.45
CA GLY A 111 12.13 -1.58 -0.21
C GLY A 111 11.32 -1.11 -1.43
N PHE A 112 11.26 0.21 -1.68
CA PHE A 112 10.56 0.83 -2.80
C PHE A 112 11.45 1.85 -3.50
N PRO A 113 12.51 1.41 -4.21
CA PRO A 113 13.37 2.33 -4.95
C PRO A 113 12.56 3.07 -6.03
N VAL A 114 12.86 4.36 -6.21
CA VAL A 114 12.19 5.18 -7.22
C VAL A 114 12.62 4.74 -8.62
N ILE A 115 11.67 4.47 -9.49
CA ILE A 115 11.89 4.23 -10.91
C ILE A 115 11.98 5.58 -11.64
N LYS A 116 10.95 6.41 -11.47
CA LYS A 116 10.90 7.78 -11.99
C LYS A 116 9.84 8.58 -11.22
N ASP A 117 10.17 9.80 -10.84
CA ASP A 117 9.29 10.74 -10.13
C ASP A 117 8.61 10.08 -8.91
N CYS A 118 7.29 9.83 -8.98
CA CYS A 118 6.55 9.14 -7.93
C CYS A 118 6.29 7.65 -8.20
N MET A 119 6.73 7.12 -9.33
CA MET A 119 6.68 5.69 -9.61
C MET A 119 7.80 4.95 -8.87
N VAL A 120 7.46 3.89 -8.13
CA VAL A 120 8.41 3.11 -7.33
C VAL A 120 8.37 1.62 -7.72
N ASP A 121 9.52 0.94 -7.60
CA ASP A 121 9.59 -0.52 -7.77
C ASP A 121 8.94 -1.23 -6.59
N ARG A 122 7.96 -2.06 -6.86
CA ARG A 122 7.16 -2.82 -5.89
C ARG A 122 7.46 -4.30 -5.87
N THR A 123 8.44 -4.77 -6.67
CA THR A 123 8.83 -6.18 -6.78
C THR A 123 9.18 -6.81 -5.43
N ALA A 124 9.60 -6.01 -4.44
CA ALA A 124 9.85 -6.48 -3.08
C ALA A 124 8.60 -7.12 -2.44
N PHE A 125 7.41 -6.53 -2.66
CA PHE A 125 6.16 -7.11 -2.17
C PHE A 125 5.80 -8.42 -2.88
N ASP A 126 6.01 -8.49 -4.19
CA ASP A 126 5.77 -9.70 -4.98
C ASP A 126 6.67 -10.84 -4.52
N LYS A 127 7.95 -10.58 -4.28
CA LYS A 127 8.91 -11.54 -3.73
C LYS A 127 8.48 -12.08 -2.36
N ILE A 128 7.93 -11.23 -1.50
CA ILE A 128 7.39 -11.64 -0.19
C ILE A 128 6.19 -12.58 -0.38
N ILE A 129 5.24 -12.23 -1.25
CA ILE A 129 4.07 -13.08 -1.53
C ILE A 129 4.50 -14.41 -2.15
N GLN A 130 5.44 -14.42 -3.09
CA GLN A 130 5.99 -15.64 -3.68
C GLN A 130 6.66 -16.56 -2.63
N ALA A 131 7.24 -16.00 -1.58
CA ALA A 131 7.90 -16.78 -0.54
C ALA A 131 6.94 -17.62 0.32
N GLY A 132 5.65 -17.25 0.44
CA GLY A 132 4.72 -17.99 1.28
C GLY A 132 3.26 -17.56 1.24
N GLY A 133 2.91 -16.56 0.43
CA GLY A 133 1.55 -16.00 0.35
C GLY A 133 0.54 -16.88 -0.41
N TYR A 134 0.76 -18.18 -0.46
CA TYR A 134 -0.03 -19.14 -1.23
C TYR A 134 -0.42 -20.36 -0.38
N THR A 135 -1.33 -21.19 -0.90
CA THR A 135 -1.63 -22.53 -0.40
C THR A 135 -1.33 -23.56 -1.48
N THR A 136 -0.80 -24.72 -1.10
CA THR A 136 -0.57 -25.81 -2.03
C THR A 136 -1.90 -26.39 -2.49
N ILE A 137 -2.04 -26.58 -3.81
CA ILE A 137 -3.22 -27.21 -4.39
C ILE A 137 -3.15 -28.72 -4.11
N ARG A 138 -4.22 -29.28 -3.56
CA ARG A 138 -4.36 -30.73 -3.43
C ARG A 138 -4.54 -31.37 -4.80
N THR A 139 -3.73 -32.39 -5.05
CA THR A 139 -3.93 -33.29 -6.18
C THR A 139 -4.80 -34.44 -5.73
N GLY A 140 -6.03 -34.49 -6.13
CA GLY A 140 -6.99 -35.52 -5.73
C GLY A 140 -8.41 -34.97 -5.69
N GLN A 141 -9.31 -35.77 -5.14
CA GLN A 141 -10.72 -35.38 -5.03
C GLN A 141 -10.88 -34.23 -4.02
N ALA A 142 -11.69 -33.23 -4.36
CA ALA A 142 -12.08 -32.18 -3.43
C ALA A 142 -12.81 -32.78 -2.20
N GLN A 143 -12.61 -32.19 -1.04
CA GLN A 143 -13.39 -32.52 0.14
C GLN A 143 -14.83 -32.04 -0.02
N ASP A 144 -15.76 -32.74 0.63
CA ASP A 144 -17.15 -32.29 0.71
C ASP A 144 -17.25 -30.90 1.34
N ALA A 145 -18.22 -30.12 0.91
CA ALA A 145 -18.51 -28.83 1.51
C ALA A 145 -18.76 -29.01 3.02
N ASN A 146 -18.27 -28.09 3.82
CA ASN A 146 -18.35 -28.11 5.27
C ASN A 146 -17.68 -29.34 5.98
N ALA A 147 -16.76 -30.03 5.31
CA ALA A 147 -15.98 -31.12 5.91
C ALA A 147 -15.13 -30.64 7.12
N ILE A 148 -14.65 -29.37 7.06
CA ILE A 148 -13.96 -28.73 8.17
C ILE A 148 -14.71 -27.46 8.53
N LEU A 149 -15.37 -27.46 9.68
CA LEU A 149 -16.14 -26.33 10.17
C LEU A 149 -15.21 -25.21 10.69
N ILE A 150 -15.54 -23.97 10.37
CA ILE A 150 -14.86 -22.76 10.84
C ILE A 150 -15.90 -21.88 11.53
N PRO A 151 -15.65 -21.41 12.77
CA PRO A 151 -16.52 -20.41 13.40
C PRO A 151 -16.63 -19.15 12.51
N LYS A 152 -17.82 -18.56 12.46
CA LYS A 152 -18.07 -17.36 11.63
C LYS A 152 -17.09 -16.22 11.94
N ASP A 153 -16.87 -15.91 13.22
CA ASP A 153 -15.97 -14.84 13.64
C ASP A 153 -14.53 -15.08 13.15
N THR A 154 -14.08 -16.34 13.14
CA THR A 154 -12.75 -16.70 12.61
C THR A 154 -12.69 -16.53 11.09
N ALA A 155 -13.74 -16.87 10.39
CA ALA A 155 -13.83 -16.70 8.95
C ALA A 155 -13.89 -15.21 8.58
N ASP A 156 -14.69 -14.42 9.29
CA ASP A 156 -14.78 -12.97 9.09
C ASP A 156 -13.41 -12.31 9.34
N GLU A 157 -12.71 -12.66 10.42
CA GLU A 157 -11.37 -12.15 10.71
C GLU A 157 -10.36 -12.55 9.61
N ALA A 158 -10.45 -13.76 9.07
CA ALA A 158 -9.60 -14.18 7.95
C ALA A 158 -9.87 -13.38 6.68
N MET A 159 -11.14 -13.06 6.39
CA MET A 159 -11.52 -12.25 5.24
C MET A 159 -11.12 -10.80 5.42
N ASP A 160 -11.23 -10.24 6.63
CA ASP A 160 -10.70 -8.89 6.95
C ASP A 160 -9.20 -8.82 6.64
N CYS A 161 -8.42 -9.84 7.04
CA CYS A 161 -6.99 -9.92 6.72
C CYS A 161 -6.70 -10.08 5.21
N ALA A 162 -7.66 -10.58 4.44
CA ALA A 162 -7.54 -10.76 2.99
C ALA A 162 -7.76 -9.47 2.19
N THR A 163 -8.26 -8.40 2.83
CA THR A 163 -8.57 -7.13 2.15
C THR A 163 -7.35 -6.32 1.75
N CYS A 164 -6.16 -6.68 2.22
CA CYS A 164 -4.92 -5.99 1.90
C CYS A 164 -4.66 -5.96 0.39
N ILE A 165 -4.54 -4.74 -0.17
CA ILE A 165 -4.29 -4.50 -1.60
C ILE A 165 -2.81 -4.26 -1.93
N GLY A 166 -1.91 -4.43 -0.97
CA GLY A 166 -0.48 -4.25 -1.18
C GLY A 166 -0.08 -2.83 -1.58
N CYS A 167 -0.80 -1.79 -1.17
CA CYS A 167 -0.53 -0.41 -1.61
C CYS A 167 0.78 0.19 -1.06
N GLY A 168 1.35 -0.34 0.02
CA GLY A 168 2.60 0.16 0.61
C GLY A 168 2.44 1.33 1.60
N ALA A 169 1.24 1.85 1.84
CA ALA A 169 1.02 2.95 2.79
C ALA A 169 1.53 2.64 4.21
N CYS A 170 1.41 1.40 4.64
CA CYS A 170 1.93 0.92 5.92
C CYS A 170 3.45 1.05 6.04
N VAL A 171 4.19 0.79 4.96
CA VAL A 171 5.65 0.98 4.89
C VAL A 171 5.98 2.47 4.88
N ALA A 172 5.29 3.24 4.04
CA ALA A 172 5.50 4.68 3.92
C ALA A 172 5.27 5.43 5.24
N ALA A 173 4.26 5.06 6.03
CA ALA A 173 3.99 5.67 7.32
C ALA A 173 4.94 5.20 8.44
N CYS A 174 5.64 4.10 8.24
CA CYS A 174 6.49 3.51 9.27
C CYS A 174 7.83 4.21 9.35
N LYS A 175 8.23 4.69 10.54
CA LYS A 175 9.54 5.32 10.76
C LYS A 175 10.73 4.43 10.36
N ASN A 176 10.54 3.11 10.42
CA ASN A 176 11.57 2.13 10.06
C ASN A 176 11.36 1.54 8.65
N GLY A 177 10.35 1.97 7.90
CA GLY A 177 10.03 1.38 6.60
C GLY A 177 9.69 -0.11 6.67
N SER A 178 9.02 -0.56 7.74
CA SER A 178 8.70 -1.98 7.96
C SER A 178 7.48 -2.42 7.15
N ALA A 179 7.58 -3.57 6.47
CA ALA A 179 6.47 -4.22 5.77
C ALA A 179 5.66 -5.18 6.67
N MET A 180 5.86 -5.13 7.98
CA MET A 180 5.31 -6.11 8.92
C MET A 180 3.78 -6.22 8.87
N LEU A 181 3.04 -5.10 8.67
CA LEU A 181 1.58 -5.17 8.52
C LEU A 181 1.17 -5.90 7.25
N PHE A 182 1.83 -5.63 6.12
CA PHE A 182 1.60 -6.32 4.85
C PHE A 182 1.81 -7.83 4.96
N VAL A 183 2.96 -8.25 5.52
CA VAL A 183 3.29 -9.67 5.73
C VAL A 183 2.29 -10.32 6.67
N SER A 184 1.97 -9.65 7.78
CA SER A 184 1.08 -10.18 8.81
C SER A 184 -0.35 -10.38 8.36
N SER A 185 -0.87 -9.53 7.45
CA SER A 185 -2.19 -9.68 6.87
C SER A 185 -2.31 -11.02 6.15
N LYS A 186 -1.37 -11.34 5.25
CA LYS A 186 -1.38 -12.60 4.51
C LYS A 186 -1.14 -13.81 5.41
N VAL A 187 -0.20 -13.74 6.34
CA VAL A 187 0.05 -14.83 7.30
C VAL A 187 -1.18 -15.05 8.20
N SER A 188 -1.83 -13.97 8.67
CA SER A 188 -3.04 -14.07 9.50
C SER A 188 -4.20 -14.70 8.74
N GLN A 189 -4.48 -14.26 7.53
CA GLN A 189 -5.50 -14.83 6.66
C GLN A 189 -5.37 -16.36 6.60
N LEU A 190 -4.17 -16.83 6.23
CA LEU A 190 -3.94 -18.26 6.00
C LEU A 190 -3.76 -19.08 7.29
N ALA A 191 -3.36 -18.47 8.41
CA ALA A 191 -3.31 -19.12 9.71
C ALA A 191 -4.70 -19.39 10.31
N LEU A 192 -5.67 -18.52 10.02
CA LEU A 192 -7.05 -18.63 10.47
C LEU A 192 -7.84 -19.69 9.68
N LEU A 193 -7.46 -19.95 8.45
CA LEU A 193 -8.14 -20.86 7.54
C LEU A 193 -7.49 -22.25 7.53
N PRO A 194 -8.28 -23.34 7.50
CA PRO A 194 -7.77 -24.71 7.43
C PRO A 194 -6.83 -24.93 6.25
N GLN A 195 -7.12 -24.30 5.10
CA GLN A 195 -6.34 -24.40 3.86
C GLN A 195 -4.89 -23.94 4.03
N GLY A 196 -4.65 -22.98 4.91
CA GLY A 196 -3.32 -22.43 5.15
C GLY A 196 -2.49 -23.16 6.21
N ARG A 197 -3.08 -24.09 6.96
CA ARG A 197 -2.41 -24.80 8.08
C ARG A 197 -1.22 -25.67 7.67
N PRO A 198 -1.28 -26.44 6.55
CA PRO A 198 -0.16 -27.32 6.18
C PRO A 198 1.17 -26.59 6.00
N GLU A 199 1.15 -25.36 5.48
CA GLU A 199 2.36 -24.55 5.25
C GLU A 199 2.58 -23.45 6.30
N ALA A 200 1.81 -23.39 7.37
CA ALA A 200 1.82 -22.26 8.31
C ALA A 200 3.22 -21.95 8.87
N ALA A 201 3.96 -22.97 9.31
CA ALA A 201 5.31 -22.81 9.84
C ALA A 201 6.30 -22.34 8.77
N LYS A 202 6.30 -22.98 7.60
CA LYS A 202 7.15 -22.61 6.46
C LYS A 202 6.83 -21.19 5.99
N ARG A 203 5.55 -20.85 5.88
CA ARG A 203 5.08 -19.52 5.47
C ARG A 203 5.61 -18.43 6.38
N ALA A 204 5.41 -18.56 7.70
CA ALA A 204 5.82 -17.56 8.67
C ALA A 204 7.33 -17.32 8.62
N LYS A 205 8.15 -18.37 8.58
CA LYS A 205 9.61 -18.26 8.47
C LYS A 205 10.02 -17.61 7.13
N ALA A 206 9.49 -18.11 6.01
CA ALA A 206 9.92 -17.69 4.68
C ALA A 206 9.51 -16.24 4.35
N MET A 207 8.29 -15.82 4.69
CA MET A 207 7.84 -14.47 4.40
C MET A 207 8.55 -13.42 5.25
N VAL A 208 8.85 -13.72 6.53
CA VAL A 208 9.63 -12.83 7.39
C VAL A 208 11.07 -12.73 6.88
N ALA A 209 11.73 -13.86 6.60
CA ALA A 209 13.08 -13.85 6.05
C ALA A 209 13.17 -13.07 4.71
N LYS A 210 12.18 -13.26 3.83
CA LYS A 210 12.14 -12.53 2.57
C LYS A 210 11.92 -11.02 2.79
N MET A 211 11.08 -10.62 3.73
CA MET A 211 10.89 -9.21 4.10
C MET A 211 12.21 -8.55 4.52
N ASP A 212 13.00 -9.23 5.35
CA ASP A 212 14.31 -8.74 5.79
C ASP A 212 15.30 -8.68 4.62
N GLU A 213 15.33 -9.71 3.77
CA GLU A 213 16.22 -9.80 2.59
C GLU A 213 16.00 -8.66 1.59
N VAL A 214 14.74 -8.27 1.36
CA VAL A 214 14.40 -7.24 0.35
C VAL A 214 14.42 -5.81 0.89
N GLY A 215 14.98 -5.59 2.09
CA GLY A 215 15.37 -4.29 2.61
C GLY A 215 14.30 -3.55 3.41
N PHE A 216 13.27 -4.22 3.90
CA PHE A 216 12.32 -3.61 4.82
C PHE A 216 12.85 -3.63 6.26
N GLY A 217 12.61 -2.54 6.98
CA GLY A 217 13.08 -2.38 8.34
C GLY A 217 12.28 -3.12 9.41
N ASN A 218 12.83 -3.16 10.62
CA ASN A 218 12.20 -3.84 11.76
C ASN A 218 11.01 -3.09 12.34
N CYS A 219 9.98 -3.83 12.75
CA CYS A 219 8.80 -3.28 13.39
C CYS A 219 9.09 -2.88 14.84
N THR A 220 8.81 -1.62 15.19
CA THR A 220 8.85 -1.10 16.58
C THR A 220 7.47 -0.82 17.16
N ASN A 221 6.43 -1.35 16.54
CA ASN A 221 5.04 -1.35 17.01
C ASN A 221 4.45 0.05 17.27
N THR A 222 4.75 1.02 16.40
CA THR A 222 4.28 2.41 16.52
C THR A 222 2.80 2.59 16.15
N ARG A 223 2.16 1.61 15.51
CA ARG A 223 0.78 1.61 15.01
C ARG A 223 0.49 2.60 13.86
N ALA A 224 1.46 3.34 13.36
CA ALA A 224 1.26 4.27 12.25
C ALA A 224 0.70 3.57 11.00
N CYS A 225 1.11 2.33 10.76
CA CYS A 225 0.65 1.50 9.65
C CYS A 225 -0.86 1.22 9.67
N GLU A 226 -1.45 0.96 10.84
CA GLU A 226 -2.90 0.76 11.00
C GLU A 226 -3.66 2.06 10.74
N ALA A 227 -3.11 3.19 11.19
CA ALA A 227 -3.77 4.49 11.09
C ALA A 227 -3.96 4.96 9.63
N VAL A 228 -3.05 4.57 8.73
CA VAL A 228 -3.05 5.00 7.31
C VAL A 228 -3.55 3.90 6.36
N CYS A 229 -3.92 2.74 6.87
CA CYS A 229 -4.29 1.62 6.01
C CYS A 229 -5.63 1.88 5.30
N PRO A 230 -5.68 1.90 3.95
CA PRO A 230 -6.91 2.13 3.21
C PRO A 230 -7.88 0.94 3.27
N LYS A 231 -7.45 -0.21 3.80
CA LYS A 231 -8.24 -1.41 3.98
C LYS A 231 -8.47 -1.78 5.45
N ASN A 232 -8.10 -0.87 6.38
CA ASN A 232 -8.31 -1.04 7.82
C ASN A 232 -7.65 -2.30 8.41
N GLU A 233 -6.53 -2.77 7.82
CA GLU A 233 -5.74 -3.86 8.38
C GLU A 233 -5.30 -3.54 9.80
N LYS A 234 -5.47 -4.50 10.71
CA LYS A 234 -5.27 -4.28 12.14
C LYS A 234 -3.88 -4.71 12.60
N ILE A 235 -3.32 -3.98 13.53
CA ILE A 235 -2.04 -4.31 14.16
C ILE A 235 -2.08 -5.67 14.90
N ALA A 236 -3.26 -6.17 15.26
CA ALA A 236 -3.46 -7.50 15.81
C ALA A 236 -2.91 -8.61 14.89
N ASN A 237 -2.88 -8.38 13.59
CA ASN A 237 -2.26 -9.28 12.61
C ASN A 237 -0.75 -9.45 12.87
N ILE A 238 -0.05 -8.38 13.27
CA ILE A 238 1.37 -8.45 13.64
C ILE A 238 1.57 -9.35 14.88
N ALA A 239 0.70 -9.23 15.86
CA ALA A 239 0.76 -10.11 17.04
C ALA A 239 0.52 -11.58 16.67
N ARG A 240 -0.38 -11.86 15.72
CA ARG A 240 -0.61 -13.21 15.19
C ARG A 240 0.61 -13.71 14.42
N LEU A 241 1.19 -12.90 13.53
CA LEU A 241 2.41 -13.27 12.82
C LEU A 241 3.53 -13.65 13.80
N ASN A 242 3.75 -12.85 14.84
CA ASN A 242 4.77 -13.14 15.85
C ASN A 242 4.52 -14.50 16.55
N ARG A 243 3.26 -14.81 16.89
CA ARG A 243 2.91 -16.12 17.44
C ARG A 243 3.19 -17.27 16.46
N GLU A 244 2.79 -17.12 15.21
CA GLU A 244 3.03 -18.15 14.17
C GLU A 244 4.52 -18.33 13.91
N PHE A 245 5.30 -17.26 13.90
CA PHE A 245 6.77 -17.30 13.75
C PHE A 245 7.45 -18.01 14.93
N ILE A 246 7.02 -17.72 16.17
CA ILE A 246 7.54 -18.40 17.37
C ILE A 246 7.20 -19.87 17.32
N LYS A 247 5.93 -20.24 17.06
CA LYS A 247 5.52 -21.65 16.90
C LYS A 247 6.35 -22.35 15.83
N ALA A 248 6.59 -21.71 14.71
CA ALA A 248 7.37 -22.25 13.61
C ALA A 248 8.82 -22.58 14.00
N LYS A 249 9.41 -21.87 14.96
CA LYS A 249 10.76 -22.15 15.47
C LYS A 249 10.85 -23.44 16.31
N PHE A 250 9.73 -23.90 16.85
CA PHE A 250 9.63 -25.11 17.68
C PHE A 250 8.93 -26.28 16.97
N ALA A 251 8.60 -26.12 15.69
CA ALA A 251 7.88 -27.12 14.90
C ALA A 251 8.80 -28.00 14.03
N ASP A 252 10.12 -27.95 14.26
CA ASP A 252 11.12 -28.79 13.57
C ASP A 252 11.43 -30.04 14.37
#